data_58335ec059d96b6790c28eb383e69f6f
#
_entry.id   58335ec059d96b6790c28eb383e69f6f
#
_cell.length_a   1.000
_cell.length_b   1.000
_cell.length_c   1.000
_cell.angle_alpha   90.00
_cell.angle_beta   90.00
_cell.angle_gamma   90.00
#
_symmetry.space_group_name_H-M   'P 1'
#
loop_
_entity.id
_entity.type
_entity.pdbx_description
1 polymer ?
#
loop_
_entity_poly.entity_id
_entity_poly.type
_entity_poly.pdbx_seq_one_letter_code
_entity_poly.pdbx_strand_id
1 'polypeptide(L)'
;FPASQVVFDSLAMGIEWLSVQEFSQMLGRAGRPDYHDQGKVYLLVEPDCSYHGSMEATEDETAFKLLKGEMEDVSTVYDESAAAEETLANIAVAGKLAKRLNDRMIGDVPTKHAVGKLLEWEFIDGFEATPLGRAVTSHFLSPDDAFLILEGIREGKSPYEQVAALELAEQEL
;
A
#
# COMPACT_ATOMS: atom_id res chain seq x y z
N PHE A 1 -18.37 11.44 -14.57
CA PHE A 1 -19.77 11.66 -14.98
C PHE A 1 -20.57 12.03 -13.76
N PRO A 2 -21.26 13.20 -13.72
CA PRO A 2 -22.22 13.50 -12.69
C PRO A 2 -23.50 12.70 -12.94
N ALA A 3 -23.98 12.00 -11.92
CA ALA A 3 -25.22 11.26 -11.97
C ALA A 3 -26.20 11.80 -10.90
N SER A 4 -27.49 11.85 -11.23
CA SER A 4 -28.52 12.17 -10.24
C SER A 4 -28.83 10.98 -9.34
N GLN A 5 -28.58 9.77 -9.84
CA GLN A 5 -28.86 8.51 -9.16
C GLN A 5 -27.74 7.52 -9.39
N VAL A 6 -27.39 6.78 -8.35
CA VAL A 6 -26.47 5.63 -8.39
C VAL A 6 -27.22 4.42 -7.87
N VAL A 7 -27.15 3.32 -8.60
CA VAL A 7 -27.74 2.04 -8.21
C VAL A 7 -26.62 1.02 -8.06
N PHE A 8 -26.55 0.40 -6.90
CA PHE A 8 -25.71 -0.76 -6.65
C PHE A 8 -26.59 -2.00 -6.87
N ASP A 9 -26.32 -2.75 -7.90
CA ASP A 9 -26.99 -4.00 -8.24
C ASP A 9 -26.42 -5.20 -7.47
N SER A 10 -25.21 -5.06 -6.93
CA SER A 10 -24.57 -5.96 -5.98
C SER A 10 -23.57 -5.18 -5.13
N LEU A 11 -23.35 -5.64 -3.92
CA LEU A 11 -22.32 -5.13 -3.01
C LEU A 11 -21.05 -5.98 -3.04
N ALA A 12 -21.01 -7.04 -3.86
CA ALA A 12 -19.84 -7.90 -4.03
C ALA A 12 -18.89 -7.35 -5.10
N MET A 13 -17.59 -7.35 -4.77
CA MET A 13 -16.48 -7.07 -5.70
C MET A 13 -15.64 -8.34 -5.86
N GLY A 14 -16.03 -9.21 -6.76
CA GLY A 14 -15.39 -10.51 -6.92
C GLY A 14 -15.67 -11.45 -5.73
N ILE A 15 -14.66 -11.75 -4.95
CA ILE A 15 -14.76 -12.66 -3.78
C ILE A 15 -14.88 -11.92 -2.44
N GLU A 16 -14.94 -10.60 -2.45
CA GLU A 16 -15.01 -9.73 -1.28
C GLU A 16 -16.19 -8.77 -1.36
N TRP A 17 -16.60 -8.24 -0.21
CA TRP A 17 -17.58 -7.16 -0.14
C TRP A 17 -16.93 -5.81 -0.42
N LEU A 18 -17.70 -4.88 -0.98
CA LEU A 18 -17.33 -3.47 -1.05
C LEU A 18 -16.89 -2.95 0.31
N SER A 19 -15.74 -2.30 0.34
CA SER A 19 -15.29 -1.56 1.52
C SER A 19 -16.09 -0.25 1.68
N VAL A 20 -16.16 0.27 2.91
CA VAL A 20 -16.79 1.57 3.19
C VAL A 20 -16.16 2.70 2.38
N GLN A 21 -14.84 2.62 2.14
CA GLN A 21 -14.12 3.62 1.35
C GLN A 21 -14.52 3.59 -0.12
N GLU A 22 -14.57 2.43 -0.75
CA GLU A 22 -15.02 2.26 -2.15
C GLU A 22 -16.47 2.70 -2.31
N PHE A 23 -17.33 2.26 -1.39
CA PHE A 23 -18.72 2.68 -1.35
C PHE A 23 -18.85 4.20 -1.26
N SER A 24 -18.11 4.86 -0.36
CA SER A 24 -18.11 6.32 -0.21
C SER A 24 -17.63 7.04 -1.47
N GLN A 25 -16.62 6.51 -2.17
CA GLN A 25 -16.16 7.05 -3.45
C GLN A 25 -17.23 6.95 -4.55
N MET A 26 -17.95 5.84 -4.58
CA MET A 26 -19.06 5.65 -5.53
C MET A 26 -20.26 6.53 -5.19
N LEU A 27 -20.59 6.70 -3.90
CA LEU A 27 -21.61 7.64 -3.43
C LEU A 27 -21.33 9.07 -3.89
N GLY A 28 -20.08 9.49 -3.86
CA GLY A 28 -19.66 10.83 -4.33
C GLY A 28 -19.90 11.08 -5.82
N ARG A 29 -20.36 10.08 -6.57
CA ARG A 29 -20.79 10.22 -7.97
C ARG A 29 -22.25 10.66 -8.09
N ALA A 30 -23.07 10.44 -7.05
CA ALA A 30 -24.46 10.87 -7.00
C ALA A 30 -24.56 12.31 -6.50
N GLY A 31 -25.24 13.19 -7.24
CA GLY A 31 -25.57 14.52 -6.76
C GLY A 31 -24.38 15.47 -6.65
N ARG A 32 -23.81 15.93 -7.77
CA ARG A 32 -22.82 17.01 -7.74
C ARG A 32 -23.50 18.36 -7.54
N PRO A 33 -22.98 19.23 -6.65
CA PRO A 33 -23.60 20.53 -6.32
C PRO A 33 -23.90 21.42 -7.53
N ASP A 34 -23.08 21.35 -8.59
CA ASP A 34 -23.23 22.18 -9.78
C ASP A 34 -24.30 21.66 -10.76
N TYR A 35 -24.83 20.44 -10.56
CA TYR A 35 -25.76 19.79 -11.48
C TYR A 35 -27.05 19.29 -10.83
N HIS A 36 -27.01 18.92 -9.54
CA HIS A 36 -28.15 18.35 -8.81
C HIS A 36 -28.12 18.76 -7.35
N ASP A 37 -29.24 19.28 -6.86
CA ASP A 37 -29.39 19.68 -5.45
C ASP A 37 -29.36 18.49 -4.49
N GLN A 38 -29.71 17.29 -4.98
CA GLN A 38 -29.71 16.03 -4.21
C GLN A 38 -29.33 14.85 -5.12
N GLY A 39 -28.49 13.95 -4.59
CA GLY A 39 -28.21 12.65 -5.16
C GLY A 39 -29.06 11.57 -4.49
N LYS A 40 -29.50 10.58 -5.27
CA LYS A 40 -30.19 9.39 -4.74
C LYS A 40 -29.32 8.16 -4.96
N VAL A 41 -29.28 7.30 -3.96
CA VAL A 41 -28.56 6.04 -4.02
C VAL A 41 -29.49 4.90 -3.67
N TYR A 42 -29.45 3.86 -4.45
CA TYR A 42 -30.24 2.64 -4.26
C TYR A 42 -29.29 1.47 -4.13
N LEU A 43 -29.49 0.65 -3.11
CA LEU A 43 -28.82 -0.62 -2.94
C LEU A 43 -29.86 -1.72 -3.17
N LEU A 44 -29.62 -2.58 -4.16
CA LEU A 44 -30.40 -3.79 -4.39
C LEU A 44 -29.69 -4.90 -3.61
N VAL A 45 -30.34 -5.41 -2.59
CA VAL A 45 -29.74 -6.33 -1.60
C VAL A 45 -30.54 -7.62 -1.56
N GLU A 46 -29.87 -8.76 -1.63
CA GLU A 46 -30.44 -10.06 -1.38
C GLU A 46 -30.26 -10.43 0.10
N PRO A 47 -31.34 -10.46 0.89
CA PRO A 47 -31.23 -10.85 2.32
C PRO A 47 -30.70 -12.27 2.47
N ASP A 48 -29.89 -12.45 3.53
CA ASP A 48 -29.31 -13.76 3.89
C ASP A 48 -28.42 -14.40 2.80
N CYS A 49 -27.94 -13.58 1.83
CA CYS A 49 -27.12 -14.08 0.72
C CYS A 49 -25.63 -13.74 0.93
N SER A 50 -24.77 -14.72 0.64
CA SER A 50 -23.33 -14.53 0.47
C SER A 50 -22.90 -15.23 -0.82
N TYR A 51 -22.12 -14.55 -1.67
CA TYR A 51 -21.77 -15.05 -3.02
C TYR A 51 -20.53 -15.94 -3.03
N HIS A 52 -19.72 -15.90 -1.98
CA HIS A 52 -18.48 -16.70 -1.88
C HIS A 52 -18.25 -17.17 -0.45
N GLY A 53 -17.66 -18.37 -0.32
CA GLY A 53 -17.42 -18.98 1.00
C GLY A 53 -16.41 -18.24 1.90
N SER A 54 -15.67 -17.30 1.37
CA SER A 54 -14.79 -16.39 2.14
C SER A 54 -15.51 -15.17 2.72
N MET A 55 -16.75 -14.92 2.30
CA MET A 55 -17.56 -13.81 2.78
C MET A 55 -18.23 -14.23 4.09
N GLU A 56 -17.77 -13.71 5.21
CA GLU A 56 -18.30 -14.02 6.54
C GLU A 56 -19.67 -13.37 6.80
N ALA A 57 -19.90 -12.17 6.22
CA ALA A 57 -21.16 -11.43 6.35
C ALA A 57 -22.09 -11.71 5.16
N THR A 58 -23.38 -11.48 5.36
CA THR A 58 -24.37 -11.48 4.29
C THR A 58 -24.46 -10.12 3.61
N GLU A 59 -25.10 -10.04 2.43
CA GLU A 59 -25.19 -8.79 1.68
C GLU A 59 -25.99 -7.72 2.41
N ASP A 60 -27.04 -8.07 3.12
CA ASP A 60 -27.84 -7.15 3.93
C ASP A 60 -27.06 -6.64 5.16
N GLU A 61 -26.28 -7.50 5.86
CA GLU A 61 -25.39 -7.07 6.93
C GLU A 61 -24.34 -6.09 6.41
N THR A 62 -23.75 -6.38 5.25
CA THR A 62 -22.80 -5.50 4.56
C THR A 62 -23.45 -4.18 4.18
N ALA A 63 -24.66 -4.18 3.64
CA ALA A 63 -25.41 -2.97 3.33
C ALA A 63 -25.58 -2.06 4.57
N PHE A 64 -25.94 -2.62 5.71
CA PHE A 64 -26.04 -1.88 6.96
C PHE A 64 -24.70 -1.30 7.41
N LYS A 65 -23.60 -2.07 7.30
CA LYS A 65 -22.25 -1.61 7.63
C LYS A 65 -21.85 -0.42 6.74
N LEU A 66 -22.08 -0.52 5.43
CA LEU A 66 -21.80 0.54 4.47
C LEU A 66 -22.61 1.81 4.72
N LEU A 67 -23.91 1.67 5.03
CA LEU A 67 -24.78 2.81 5.33
C LEU A 67 -24.46 3.52 6.64
N LYS A 68 -23.94 2.80 7.63
CA LYS A 68 -23.43 3.40 8.88
C LYS A 68 -22.16 4.22 8.65
N GLY A 69 -21.40 3.91 7.61
CA GLY A 69 -20.17 4.62 7.28
C GLY A 69 -19.05 4.45 8.31
N GLU A 70 -19.09 3.37 9.10
CA GLU A 70 -18.04 3.02 10.04
C GLU A 70 -16.78 2.63 9.25
N MET A 71 -15.87 3.59 9.04
CA MET A 71 -14.60 3.33 8.37
C MET A 71 -13.76 2.44 9.28
N GLU A 72 -13.19 1.40 8.69
CA GLU A 72 -12.14 0.62 9.35
C GLU A 72 -10.90 1.48 9.51
N ASP A 73 -10.20 1.31 10.62
CA ASP A 73 -8.92 1.96 10.82
C ASP A 73 -7.96 1.50 9.72
N VAL A 74 -7.47 2.43 8.93
CA VAL A 74 -6.43 2.14 7.94
C VAL A 74 -5.13 1.91 8.68
N SER A 75 -4.77 0.66 8.88
CA SER A 75 -3.43 0.30 9.34
C SER A 75 -2.54 0.07 8.12
N THR A 76 -1.49 0.89 7.99
CA THR A 76 -0.44 0.59 7.03
C THR A 76 0.37 -0.59 7.57
N VAL A 77 0.28 -1.73 6.90
CA VAL A 77 1.15 -2.87 7.17
C VAL A 77 2.36 -2.74 6.25
N TYR A 78 3.52 -2.47 6.84
CA TYR A 78 4.78 -2.49 6.10
C TYR A 78 5.32 -3.93 6.13
N ASP A 79 5.49 -4.54 4.96
CA ASP A 79 6.35 -5.72 4.84
C ASP A 79 7.82 -5.34 5.02
N GLU A 80 8.73 -6.32 5.01
CA GLU A 80 10.15 -6.07 5.26
C GLU A 80 10.80 -5.16 4.21
N SER A 81 10.41 -5.30 2.94
CA SER A 81 10.94 -4.50 1.84
C SER A 81 10.45 -3.06 1.92
N ALA A 82 9.15 -2.85 2.05
CA ALA A 82 8.55 -1.53 2.21
C ALA A 82 9.06 -0.82 3.49
N ALA A 83 9.28 -1.55 4.58
CA ALA A 83 9.86 -1.00 5.80
C ALA A 83 11.32 -0.54 5.57
N ALA A 84 12.12 -1.28 4.80
CA ALA A 84 13.48 -0.90 4.47
C ALA A 84 13.54 0.33 3.56
N GLU A 85 12.68 0.39 2.54
CA GLU A 85 12.57 1.52 1.62
C GLU A 85 12.18 2.80 2.37
N GLU A 86 11.10 2.78 3.14
CA GLU A 86 10.62 3.92 3.91
C GLU A 86 11.65 4.36 4.96
N THR A 87 12.32 3.40 5.63
CA THR A 87 13.37 3.71 6.61
C THR A 87 14.54 4.42 5.95
N LEU A 88 15.02 3.94 4.80
CA LEU A 88 16.11 4.58 4.04
C LEU A 88 15.73 5.98 3.58
N ALA A 89 14.52 6.15 3.03
CA ALA A 89 14.01 7.44 2.58
C ALA A 89 13.95 8.45 3.73
N ASN A 90 13.41 8.05 4.88
CA ASN A 90 13.32 8.90 6.06
C ASN A 90 14.71 9.28 6.61
N ILE A 91 15.68 8.35 6.61
CA ILE A 91 17.05 8.64 7.01
C ILE A 91 17.73 9.61 6.03
N ALA A 92 17.52 9.43 4.73
CA ALA A 92 18.09 10.30 3.72
C ALA A 92 17.60 11.76 3.82
N VAL A 93 16.33 11.95 4.22
CA VAL A 93 15.71 13.28 4.33
C VAL A 93 15.88 13.89 5.72
N ALA A 94 15.67 13.12 6.78
CA ALA A 94 15.54 13.64 8.15
C ALA A 94 16.73 13.31 9.08
N GLY A 95 17.67 12.48 8.63
CA GLY A 95 18.84 12.10 9.43
C GLY A 95 18.44 11.54 10.81
N LYS A 96 18.97 12.13 11.88
CA LYS A 96 18.69 11.70 13.26
C LYS A 96 17.21 11.76 13.67
N LEU A 97 16.40 12.58 13.01
CA LEU A 97 14.95 12.66 13.27
C LEU A 97 14.20 11.47 12.65
N ALA A 98 14.79 10.76 11.69
CA ALA A 98 14.20 9.61 11.03
C ALA A 98 13.78 8.53 12.03
N LYS A 99 14.55 8.29 13.08
CA LYS A 99 14.18 7.31 14.12
C LYS A 99 12.76 7.54 14.65
N ARG A 100 12.45 8.77 15.02
CA ARG A 100 11.13 9.11 15.57
C ARG A 100 10.02 9.01 14.53
N LEU A 101 10.32 9.29 13.27
CA LEU A 101 9.39 9.13 12.15
C LEU A 101 9.10 7.65 11.92
N ASN A 102 10.14 6.84 11.79
CA ASN A 102 10.02 5.40 11.52
C ASN A 102 9.28 4.67 12.65
N ASP A 103 9.63 4.92 13.91
CA ASP A 103 8.95 4.32 15.06
C ASP A 103 7.45 4.62 15.07
N ARG A 104 7.05 5.80 14.54
CA ARG A 104 5.66 6.24 14.51
C ARG A 104 4.90 5.74 13.26
N MET A 105 5.56 5.63 12.11
CA MET A 105 4.95 5.27 10.83
C MET A 105 4.98 3.76 10.58
N ILE A 106 6.11 3.14 10.85
CA ILE A 106 6.41 1.75 10.49
C ILE A 106 6.25 0.84 11.73
N GLY A 107 6.65 1.33 12.89
CA GLY A 107 6.72 0.58 14.14
C GLY A 107 8.16 0.20 14.54
N ASP A 108 8.36 -0.08 15.83
CA ASP A 108 9.70 -0.29 16.41
C ASP A 108 10.38 -1.57 15.88
N VAL A 109 9.65 -2.66 15.73
CA VAL A 109 10.22 -3.95 15.31
C VAL A 109 10.60 -3.97 13.84
N PRO A 110 9.72 -3.61 12.88
CA PRO A 110 10.10 -3.54 11.47
C PRO A 110 11.21 -2.51 11.22
N THR A 111 11.19 -1.37 11.91
CA THR A 111 12.25 -0.36 11.80
C THR A 111 13.62 -0.92 12.22
N LYS A 112 13.69 -1.69 13.30
CA LYS A 112 14.96 -2.29 13.74
C LYS A 112 15.51 -3.28 12.72
N HIS A 113 14.67 -4.12 12.16
CA HIS A 113 15.06 -5.05 11.09
C HIS A 113 15.55 -4.30 9.86
N ALA A 114 14.79 -3.29 9.40
CA ALA A 114 15.16 -2.44 8.28
C ALA A 114 16.51 -1.74 8.49
N VAL A 115 16.73 -1.14 9.65
CA VAL A 115 18.01 -0.49 9.98
C VAL A 115 19.17 -1.50 9.97
N GLY A 116 18.96 -2.70 10.53
CA GLY A 116 19.97 -3.76 10.51
C GLY A 116 20.39 -4.14 9.08
N LYS A 117 19.43 -4.37 8.21
CA LYS A 117 19.59 -4.70 6.79
C LYS A 117 20.28 -3.58 6.02
N LEU A 118 19.86 -2.34 6.22
CA LEU A 118 20.44 -1.17 5.54
C LEU A 118 21.89 -0.88 6.00
N LEU A 119 22.25 -1.15 7.25
CA LEU A 119 23.61 -1.08 7.74
C LEU A 119 24.50 -2.16 7.13
N GLU A 120 24.02 -3.41 7.06
CA GLU A 120 24.73 -4.53 6.45
C GLU A 120 25.03 -4.29 4.96
N TRP A 121 24.08 -3.65 4.25
CA TRP A 121 24.21 -3.29 2.84
C TRP A 121 24.99 -1.99 2.59
N GLU A 122 25.47 -1.34 3.64
CA GLU A 122 26.20 -0.07 3.57
C GLU A 122 25.39 1.10 2.94
N PHE A 123 24.05 1.03 2.99
CA PHE A 123 23.20 2.12 2.53
C PHE A 123 23.09 3.25 3.55
N ILE A 124 23.33 2.93 4.82
CA ILE A 124 23.38 3.91 5.91
C ILE A 124 24.62 3.71 6.79
N ASP A 125 25.06 4.79 7.43
CA ASP A 125 26.03 4.79 8.51
C ASP A 125 25.37 5.45 9.73
N GLY A 126 24.94 4.64 10.70
CA GLY A 126 24.11 5.08 11.80
C GLY A 126 22.78 5.67 11.33
N PHE A 127 22.60 6.98 11.51
CA PHE A 127 21.41 7.72 11.05
C PHE A 127 21.71 8.67 9.87
N GLU A 128 22.71 8.36 9.09
CA GLU A 128 23.06 9.13 7.90
C GLU A 128 23.07 8.20 6.68
N ALA A 129 22.40 8.62 5.60
CA ALA A 129 22.47 7.89 4.34
C ALA A 129 23.85 8.06 3.72
N THR A 130 24.47 6.94 3.34
CA THR A 130 25.73 6.95 2.58
C THR A 130 25.52 7.54 1.19
N PRO A 131 26.58 7.84 0.42
CA PRO A 131 26.41 8.21 -0.99
C PRO A 131 25.64 7.17 -1.79
N LEU A 132 25.82 5.89 -1.47
CA LEU A 132 25.12 4.78 -2.09
C LEU A 132 23.63 4.77 -1.70
N GLY A 133 23.31 4.88 -0.40
CA GLY A 133 21.92 4.97 0.05
C GLY A 133 21.18 6.18 -0.52
N ARG A 134 21.88 7.34 -0.67
CA ARG A 134 21.31 8.51 -1.37
C ARG A 134 21.06 8.25 -2.85
N ALA A 135 21.91 7.49 -3.53
CA ALA A 135 21.69 7.10 -4.91
C ALA A 135 20.45 6.20 -5.04
N VAL A 136 20.31 5.22 -4.15
CA VAL A 136 19.13 4.34 -4.11
C VAL A 136 17.84 5.16 -3.99
N THR A 137 17.74 6.04 -3.00
CA THR A 137 16.54 6.87 -2.80
C THR A 137 16.29 7.86 -3.94
N SER A 138 17.34 8.46 -4.51
CA SER A 138 17.19 9.44 -5.60
C SER A 138 16.75 8.82 -6.93
N HIS A 139 17.00 7.53 -7.12
CA HIS A 139 16.60 6.77 -8.30
C HIS A 139 15.34 5.92 -8.08
N PHE A 140 14.67 6.05 -6.93
CA PHE A 140 13.46 5.31 -6.60
C PHE A 140 13.63 3.78 -6.70
N LEU A 141 14.82 3.30 -6.34
CA LEU A 141 15.07 1.87 -6.26
C LEU A 141 14.67 1.35 -4.88
N SER A 142 14.09 0.15 -4.82
CA SER A 142 13.98 -0.54 -3.55
C SER A 142 15.38 -0.89 -3.02
N PRO A 143 15.62 -0.90 -1.72
CA PRO A 143 16.90 -1.34 -1.18
C PRO A 143 17.28 -2.77 -1.58
N ASP A 144 16.30 -3.67 -1.70
CA ASP A 144 16.49 -5.04 -2.11
C ASP A 144 17.02 -5.14 -3.56
N ASP A 145 16.37 -4.44 -4.49
CA ASP A 145 16.81 -4.37 -5.90
C ASP A 145 18.18 -3.73 -6.03
N ALA A 146 18.40 -2.65 -5.29
CA ALA A 146 19.69 -1.98 -5.29
C ALA A 146 20.81 -2.90 -4.79
N PHE A 147 20.54 -3.71 -3.77
CA PHE A 147 21.50 -4.71 -3.27
C PHE A 147 21.78 -5.79 -4.31
N LEU A 148 20.76 -6.33 -4.97
CA LEU A 148 20.92 -7.30 -6.07
C LEU A 148 21.76 -6.73 -7.22
N ILE A 149 21.53 -5.48 -7.60
CA ILE A 149 22.32 -4.80 -8.63
C ILE A 149 23.79 -4.70 -8.19
N LEU A 150 24.05 -4.30 -6.95
CA LEU A 150 25.40 -4.16 -6.42
C LEU A 150 26.16 -5.50 -6.39
N GLU A 151 25.49 -6.55 -5.94
CA GLU A 151 26.06 -7.91 -5.97
C GLU A 151 26.36 -8.33 -7.41
N GLY A 152 25.44 -8.08 -8.33
CA GLY A 152 25.66 -8.35 -9.76
C GLY A 152 26.86 -7.58 -10.34
N ILE A 153 27.06 -6.33 -9.94
CA ILE A 153 28.23 -5.53 -10.33
C ILE A 153 29.52 -6.12 -9.76
N ARG A 154 29.52 -6.51 -8.48
CA ARG A 154 30.64 -7.16 -7.79
C ARG A 154 31.05 -8.48 -8.46
N GLU A 155 30.07 -9.23 -8.91
CA GLU A 155 30.27 -10.49 -9.64
C GLU A 155 30.64 -10.31 -11.13
N GLY A 156 30.61 -9.09 -11.61
CA GLY A 156 30.92 -8.76 -13.02
C GLY A 156 29.83 -9.14 -14.01
N LYS A 157 28.57 -9.26 -13.53
CA LYS A 157 27.40 -9.52 -14.38
C LYS A 157 27.16 -8.38 -15.36
N SER A 158 26.79 -8.73 -16.58
CA SER A 158 26.39 -7.77 -17.58
C SER A 158 25.04 -7.11 -17.20
N PRO A 159 24.69 -5.93 -17.72
CA PRO A 159 23.39 -5.28 -17.48
C PRO A 159 22.20 -6.19 -17.82
N TYR A 160 22.29 -7.03 -18.83
CA TYR A 160 21.23 -7.97 -19.21
C TYR A 160 21.02 -9.06 -18.16
N GLU A 161 22.11 -9.60 -17.60
CA GLU A 161 22.04 -10.60 -16.52
C GLU A 161 21.49 -10.00 -15.24
N GLN A 162 21.76 -8.71 -14.97
CA GLN A 162 21.20 -8.00 -13.82
C GLN A 162 19.69 -7.77 -13.96
N VAL A 163 19.22 -7.33 -15.14
CA VAL A 163 17.78 -7.18 -15.41
C VAL A 163 17.07 -8.52 -15.27
N ALA A 164 17.65 -9.60 -15.83
CA ALA A 164 17.07 -10.93 -15.70
C ALA A 164 17.00 -11.39 -14.22
N ALA A 165 17.98 -11.04 -13.39
CA ALA A 165 17.97 -11.38 -11.96
C ALA A 165 16.89 -10.63 -11.20
N LEU A 166 16.63 -9.35 -11.50
CA LEU A 166 15.54 -8.56 -10.92
C LEU A 166 14.16 -9.14 -11.28
N GLU A 167 13.94 -9.43 -12.56
CA GLU A 167 12.68 -10.02 -13.05
C GLU A 167 12.38 -11.39 -12.39
N LEU A 168 13.41 -12.18 -12.12
CA LEU A 168 13.23 -13.47 -11.44
C LEU A 168 12.91 -13.27 -9.96
N ALA A 169 13.51 -12.29 -9.29
CA ALA A 169 13.24 -11.98 -7.89
C ALA A 169 11.79 -11.50 -7.66
N GLU A 170 11.22 -10.75 -8.62
CA GLU A 170 9.81 -10.32 -8.56
C GLU A 170 8.81 -11.47 -8.73
N GLN A 171 9.21 -12.58 -9.37
CA GLN A 171 8.32 -13.73 -9.59
C GLN A 171 8.28 -14.71 -8.42
N GLU A 172 9.20 -14.60 -7.47
CA GLU A 172 9.29 -15.46 -6.28
C GLU A 172 8.55 -14.86 -5.05
N LEU A 173 8.01 -13.66 -5.18
CA LEU A 173 7.17 -12.96 -4.19
C LEU A 173 5.68 -13.19 -4.43
#